data_49e6555dcab3cdf998fad7df3c6afd86
#
_entry.id   49e6555dcab3cdf998fad7df3c6afd86
#
_cell.length_a   1.000
_cell.length_b   1.000
_cell.length_c   1.000
_cell.angle_alpha   90.00
_cell.angle_beta   90.00
_cell.angle_gamma   90.00
#
_symmetry.space_group_name_H-M   'P 1'
#
loop_
_entity.id
_entity.type
_entity.pdbx_description
1 polymer ?
#
loop_
_entity_poly.entity_id
_entity_poly.type
_entity_poly.pdbx_seq_one_letter_code
_entity_poly.pdbx_strand_id
1 'polypeptide(L)'
;MNQQQTVLELRSISKVFGKGAAEVQALRDVSIKVAKGEMVAVMGPSGSGKSSLLTIAGTLEEPTSGAVLINGKDVHAMSPGAKARVRRRTIGYVFQDFNLLPGLTAVENVALPLELDGASMRRAHLAGLAALDDLGLGDAARRFPDQLSGGERQRVAIARATVGERQLLLADEPSGALDSANGEGVMRLIHAACKRGVAAVVVTHDAQLASWADRVIFLRDGRLADQTAAPAGPESLLETPS
;
A
#
# COMPACT_ATOMS: atom_id res chain seq x y z
N MET A 1 -13.85 -25.40 -2.88
CA MET A 1 -13.45 -24.01 -3.22
C MET A 1 -12.97 -23.37 -1.94
N ASN A 2 -11.64 -23.22 -1.78
CA ASN A 2 -11.09 -22.51 -0.62
C ASN A 2 -11.52 -21.04 -0.72
N GLN A 3 -12.39 -20.58 0.18
CA GLN A 3 -12.68 -19.16 0.32
C GLN A 3 -11.39 -18.49 0.82
N GLN A 4 -10.65 -17.84 -0.09
CA GLN A 4 -9.51 -17.03 0.30
C GLN A 4 -9.99 -15.97 1.29
N GLN A 5 -9.30 -15.87 2.43
CA GLN A 5 -9.63 -14.91 3.47
C GLN A 5 -9.52 -13.47 2.93
N THR A 6 -10.64 -12.74 2.91
CA THR A 6 -10.65 -11.32 2.51
C THR A 6 -10.01 -10.47 3.61
N VAL A 7 -8.99 -9.70 3.25
CA VAL A 7 -8.30 -8.76 4.16
C VAL A 7 -8.90 -7.37 4.08
N LEU A 8 -9.15 -6.86 2.87
CA LEU A 8 -9.79 -5.57 2.62
C LEU A 8 -11.08 -5.76 1.84
N GLU A 9 -12.15 -5.14 2.29
CA GLU A 9 -13.39 -5.04 1.53
C GLU A 9 -13.92 -3.61 1.60
N LEU A 10 -14.06 -2.99 0.45
CA LEU A 10 -14.74 -1.72 0.24
C LEU A 10 -16.14 -2.05 -0.28
N ARG A 11 -17.20 -1.54 0.39
CA ARG A 11 -18.59 -1.78 0.02
C ARG A 11 -19.24 -0.46 -0.34
N SER A 12 -19.61 -0.29 -1.61
CA SER A 12 -20.37 0.86 -2.12
C SER A 12 -19.80 2.21 -1.67
N ILE A 13 -18.48 2.34 -1.74
CA ILE A 13 -17.78 3.54 -1.30
C ILE A 13 -18.08 4.70 -2.23
N SER A 14 -18.61 5.77 -1.66
CA SER A 14 -18.73 7.06 -2.33
C SER A 14 -17.99 8.14 -1.53
N LYS A 15 -17.37 9.09 -2.24
CA LYS A 15 -16.66 10.21 -1.64
C LYS A 15 -16.95 11.49 -2.38
N VAL A 16 -17.40 12.49 -1.63
CA VAL A 16 -17.67 13.83 -2.10
C VAL A 16 -16.81 14.81 -1.29
N PHE A 17 -16.14 15.71 -1.97
CA PHE A 17 -15.39 16.82 -1.39
C PHE A 17 -16.11 18.14 -1.68
N GLY A 18 -15.94 19.11 -0.80
CA GLY A 18 -16.55 20.42 -0.93
C GLY A 18 -18.03 20.45 -0.53
N LYS A 19 -18.69 21.58 -0.80
CA LYS A 19 -20.12 21.79 -0.58
C LYS A 19 -20.69 22.71 -1.66
N GLY A 20 -21.95 22.49 -2.05
CA GLY A 20 -22.65 23.34 -3.00
C GLY A 20 -22.01 23.34 -4.38
N ALA A 21 -21.80 24.51 -4.98
CA ALA A 21 -21.24 24.65 -6.34
C ALA A 21 -19.78 24.14 -6.50
N ALA A 22 -19.04 23.96 -5.40
CA ALA A 22 -17.67 23.44 -5.39
C ALA A 22 -17.62 21.94 -5.05
N GLU A 23 -18.74 21.25 -5.14
CA GLU A 23 -18.81 19.82 -4.83
C GLU A 23 -18.15 18.98 -5.92
N VAL A 24 -17.20 18.13 -5.53
CA VAL A 24 -16.49 17.19 -6.42
C VAL A 24 -16.72 15.77 -5.91
N GLN A 25 -17.38 14.97 -6.72
CA GLN A 25 -17.57 13.55 -6.41
C GLN A 25 -16.37 12.73 -6.88
N ALA A 26 -15.47 12.41 -5.96
CA ALA A 26 -14.23 11.69 -6.24
C ALA A 26 -14.43 10.18 -6.40
N LEU A 27 -15.39 9.58 -5.67
CA LEU A 27 -15.73 8.16 -5.79
C LEU A 27 -17.25 8.00 -5.84
N ARG A 28 -17.71 6.99 -6.62
CA ARG A 28 -19.13 6.72 -6.90
C ARG A 28 -19.41 5.23 -6.84
N ASP A 29 -19.94 4.75 -5.72
CA ASP A 29 -20.38 3.36 -5.52
C ASP A 29 -19.29 2.33 -5.86
N VAL A 30 -18.08 2.53 -5.34
CA VAL A 30 -16.94 1.65 -5.59
C VAL A 30 -16.93 0.49 -4.61
N SER A 31 -16.91 -0.75 -5.13
CA SER A 31 -16.83 -1.96 -4.32
C SER A 31 -15.64 -2.82 -4.78
N ILE A 32 -14.74 -3.15 -3.85
CA ILE A 32 -13.52 -3.92 -4.10
C ILE A 32 -13.29 -4.88 -2.95
N LYS A 33 -12.86 -6.10 -3.26
CA LYS A 33 -12.36 -7.07 -2.26
C LYS A 33 -10.92 -7.43 -2.61
N VAL A 34 -10.08 -7.53 -1.58
CA VAL A 34 -8.69 -7.98 -1.72
C VAL A 34 -8.46 -9.13 -0.74
N ALA A 35 -8.04 -10.25 -1.28
CA ALA A 35 -7.78 -11.46 -0.52
C ALA A 35 -6.38 -11.44 0.12
N LYS A 36 -6.17 -12.29 1.11
CA LYS A 36 -4.85 -12.52 1.69
C LYS A 36 -3.88 -13.03 0.62
N GLY A 37 -2.73 -12.38 0.51
CA GLY A 37 -1.71 -12.70 -0.48
C GLY A 37 -2.00 -12.19 -1.89
N GLU A 38 -3.13 -11.52 -2.12
CA GLU A 38 -3.48 -10.92 -3.41
C GLU A 38 -2.87 -9.55 -3.57
N MET A 39 -2.31 -9.26 -4.74
CA MET A 39 -1.87 -7.95 -5.16
C MET A 39 -2.83 -7.40 -6.21
N VAL A 40 -3.47 -6.28 -5.91
CA VAL A 40 -4.39 -5.57 -6.82
C VAL A 40 -3.77 -4.27 -7.27
N ALA A 41 -3.64 -4.07 -8.58
CA ALA A 41 -3.27 -2.77 -9.13
C ALA A 41 -4.53 -1.94 -9.44
N VAL A 42 -4.50 -0.66 -9.11
CA VAL A 42 -5.54 0.32 -9.45
C VAL A 42 -4.97 1.32 -10.43
N MET A 43 -5.49 1.31 -11.65
CA MET A 43 -5.09 2.18 -12.73
C MET A 43 -6.20 3.18 -13.08
N GLY A 44 -5.86 4.21 -13.83
CA GLY A 44 -6.79 5.21 -14.35
C GLY A 44 -6.14 6.57 -14.54
N PRO A 45 -6.80 7.50 -15.24
CA PRO A 45 -6.27 8.84 -15.50
C PRO A 45 -6.10 9.64 -14.20
N SER A 46 -5.33 10.74 -14.26
CA SER A 46 -5.24 11.69 -13.15
C SER A 46 -6.64 12.20 -12.80
N GLY A 47 -6.92 12.38 -11.50
CA GLY A 47 -8.21 12.83 -11.03
C GLY A 47 -9.32 11.77 -11.00
N SER A 48 -9.07 10.51 -11.39
CA SER A 48 -10.08 9.45 -11.39
C SER A 48 -10.52 8.96 -10.00
N GLY A 49 -9.86 9.40 -8.92
CA GLY A 49 -10.19 9.03 -7.53
C GLY A 49 -9.28 7.99 -6.90
N LYS A 50 -8.16 7.58 -7.54
CA LYS A 50 -7.25 6.52 -7.05
C LYS A 50 -6.68 6.80 -5.66
N SER A 51 -6.12 8.00 -5.45
CA SER A 51 -5.56 8.38 -4.14
C SER A 51 -6.65 8.49 -3.07
N SER A 52 -7.87 8.98 -3.43
CA SER A 52 -9.02 8.97 -2.51
C SER A 52 -9.45 7.56 -2.13
N LEU A 53 -9.43 6.63 -3.07
CA LEU A 53 -9.70 5.22 -2.81
C LEU A 53 -8.67 4.66 -1.80
N LEU A 54 -7.41 4.96 -2.01
CA LEU A 54 -6.31 4.44 -1.19
C LEU A 54 -6.33 5.04 0.23
N THR A 55 -6.57 6.36 0.37
CA THR A 55 -6.67 7.02 1.68
C THR A 55 -7.88 6.52 2.49
N ILE A 56 -9.00 6.23 1.83
CA ILE A 56 -10.18 5.63 2.47
C ILE A 56 -9.89 4.18 2.88
N ALA A 57 -9.31 3.36 1.98
CA ALA A 57 -8.89 2.00 2.30
C ALA A 57 -7.90 1.95 3.48
N GLY A 58 -7.01 2.95 3.55
CA GLY A 58 -6.05 3.15 4.64
C GLY A 58 -6.62 3.75 5.93
N THR A 59 -7.92 4.04 5.98
CA THR A 59 -8.59 4.71 7.11
C THR A 59 -8.00 6.06 7.49
N LEU A 60 -7.33 6.72 6.54
CA LEU A 60 -6.80 8.07 6.68
C LEU A 60 -7.91 9.11 6.41
N GLU A 61 -8.89 8.73 5.61
CA GLU A 61 -10.05 9.55 5.28
C GLU A 61 -11.33 8.72 5.39
N GLU A 62 -12.45 9.39 5.74
CA GLU A 62 -13.74 8.74 5.80
C GLU A 62 -14.49 8.87 4.47
N PRO A 63 -15.16 7.81 3.97
CA PRO A 63 -16.05 7.94 2.83
C PRO A 63 -17.28 8.76 3.22
N THR A 64 -17.96 9.34 2.24
CA THR A 64 -19.25 10.00 2.44
C THR A 64 -20.36 8.97 2.67
N SER A 65 -20.27 7.81 2.01
CA SER A 65 -21.15 6.67 2.22
C SER A 65 -20.44 5.36 1.87
N GLY A 66 -20.99 4.24 2.31
CA GLY A 66 -20.43 2.90 2.16
C GLY A 66 -19.70 2.46 3.41
N ALA A 67 -19.03 1.30 3.35
CA ALA A 67 -18.32 0.72 4.48
C ALA A 67 -16.95 0.19 4.06
N VAL A 68 -15.95 0.36 4.95
CA VAL A 68 -14.61 -0.22 4.82
C VAL A 68 -14.46 -1.32 5.86
N LEU A 69 -14.23 -2.54 5.40
CA LEU A 69 -13.99 -3.68 6.28
C LEU A 69 -12.54 -4.14 6.16
N ILE A 70 -11.89 -4.30 7.30
CA ILE A 70 -10.55 -4.90 7.41
C ILE A 70 -10.67 -6.17 8.24
N ASN A 71 -10.29 -7.30 7.66
CA ASN A 71 -10.50 -8.63 8.25
C ASN A 71 -11.96 -8.85 8.71
N GLY A 72 -12.91 -8.42 7.90
CA GLY A 72 -14.35 -8.53 8.17
C GLY A 72 -14.90 -7.56 9.21
N LYS A 73 -14.09 -6.70 9.81
CA LYS A 73 -14.51 -5.70 10.80
C LYS A 73 -14.71 -4.34 10.16
N ASP A 74 -15.90 -3.77 10.30
CA ASP A 74 -16.19 -2.42 9.82
C ASP A 74 -15.39 -1.39 10.64
N VAL A 75 -14.46 -0.70 9.96
CA VAL A 75 -13.59 0.29 10.60
C VAL A 75 -14.32 1.61 10.89
N HIS A 76 -15.45 1.88 10.20
CA HIS A 76 -16.26 3.09 10.48
C HIS A 76 -16.90 3.06 11.86
N ALA A 77 -17.37 1.89 12.29
CA ALA A 77 -17.99 1.70 13.60
C ALA A 77 -16.98 1.78 14.76
N MET A 78 -15.67 1.87 14.46
CA MET A 78 -14.62 1.90 15.48
C MET A 78 -14.40 3.29 16.07
N SER A 79 -14.01 3.34 17.35
CA SER A 79 -13.52 4.57 17.97
C SER A 79 -12.22 5.06 17.32
N PRO A 80 -11.89 6.37 17.42
CA PRO A 80 -10.64 6.92 16.87
C PRO A 80 -9.38 6.17 17.32
N GLY A 81 -9.33 5.74 18.58
CA GLY A 81 -8.22 4.96 19.13
C GLY A 81 -8.13 3.55 18.51
N ALA A 82 -9.28 2.91 18.26
CA ALA A 82 -9.32 1.61 17.58
C ALA A 82 -8.90 1.72 16.10
N LYS A 83 -9.36 2.75 15.38
CA LYS A 83 -8.90 3.06 14.01
C LYS A 83 -7.39 3.29 13.96
N ALA A 84 -6.84 4.07 14.89
CA ALA A 84 -5.40 4.29 14.98
C ALA A 84 -4.61 2.98 15.23
N ARG A 85 -5.16 2.07 16.03
CA ARG A 85 -4.56 0.75 16.26
C ARG A 85 -4.57 -0.11 15.01
N VAL A 86 -5.66 -0.11 14.23
CA VAL A 86 -5.73 -0.82 12.93
C VAL A 86 -4.65 -0.29 11.99
N ARG A 87 -4.51 1.03 11.85
CA ARG A 87 -3.45 1.62 11.02
C ARG A 87 -2.05 1.18 11.45
N ARG A 88 -1.77 1.23 12.77
CA ARG A 88 -0.43 0.87 13.28
C ARG A 88 -0.10 -0.61 13.16
N ARG A 89 -1.08 -1.51 13.32
CA ARG A 89 -0.84 -2.96 13.39
C ARG A 89 -1.07 -3.69 12.09
N THR A 90 -2.07 -3.26 11.33
CA THR A 90 -2.58 -4.05 10.20
C THR A 90 -2.21 -3.46 8.86
N ILE A 91 -2.12 -2.11 8.77
CA ILE A 91 -1.92 -1.41 7.50
C ILE A 91 -0.48 -0.89 7.41
N GLY A 92 0.20 -1.19 6.31
CA GLY A 92 1.40 -0.49 5.85
C GLY A 92 1.03 0.49 4.75
N TYR A 93 1.62 1.67 4.74
CA TYR A 93 1.37 2.66 3.70
C TYR A 93 2.69 3.13 3.08
N VAL A 94 2.79 3.05 1.76
CA VAL A 94 3.89 3.59 0.96
C VAL A 94 3.36 4.78 0.19
N PHE A 95 3.87 5.97 0.49
CA PHE A 95 3.49 7.23 -0.14
C PHE A 95 4.39 7.52 -1.34
N GLN A 96 3.89 8.27 -2.30
CA GLN A 96 4.63 8.71 -3.49
C GLN A 96 5.92 9.47 -3.12
N ASP A 97 5.86 10.37 -2.13
CA ASP A 97 7.00 11.17 -1.66
C ASP A 97 7.77 10.51 -0.50
N PHE A 98 7.72 9.16 -0.38
CA PHE A 98 8.34 8.35 0.68
C PHE A 98 7.85 8.68 2.09
N ASN A 99 7.57 9.93 2.39
CA ASN A 99 7.10 10.45 3.68
C ASN A 99 7.95 9.96 4.89
N LEU A 100 9.29 9.95 4.69
CA LEU A 100 10.23 9.65 5.76
C LEU A 100 10.39 10.87 6.67
N LEU A 101 10.52 10.64 7.96
CA LEU A 101 10.75 11.68 8.95
C LEU A 101 12.23 12.11 8.87
N PRO A 102 12.53 13.38 8.52
CA PRO A 102 13.90 13.80 8.25
C PRO A 102 14.78 13.83 9.52
N GLY A 103 14.18 13.95 10.70
CA GLY A 103 14.86 13.92 12.00
C GLY A 103 15.16 12.52 12.52
N LEU A 104 14.79 11.47 11.78
CA LEU A 104 15.03 10.07 12.15
C LEU A 104 15.93 9.41 11.11
N THR A 105 16.82 8.53 11.56
CA THR A 105 17.62 7.66 10.69
C THR A 105 16.72 6.65 9.95
N ALA A 106 17.27 5.92 8.99
CA ALA A 106 16.55 4.88 8.25
C ALA A 106 15.94 3.84 9.20
N VAL A 107 16.73 3.31 10.12
CA VAL A 107 16.25 2.30 11.08
C VAL A 107 15.20 2.85 12.04
N GLU A 108 15.33 4.08 12.50
CA GLU A 108 14.32 4.72 13.36
C GLU A 108 13.01 4.98 12.61
N ASN A 109 13.08 5.40 11.32
CA ASN A 109 11.89 5.50 10.47
C ASN A 109 11.16 4.15 10.36
N VAL A 110 11.90 3.05 10.20
CA VAL A 110 11.32 1.69 10.09
C VAL A 110 10.80 1.21 11.44
N ALA A 111 11.49 1.49 12.54
CA ALA A 111 11.12 1.07 13.89
C ALA A 111 9.89 1.80 14.44
N LEU A 112 9.69 3.06 14.02
CA LEU A 112 8.67 3.97 14.57
C LEU A 112 7.25 3.35 14.69
N PRO A 113 6.69 2.66 13.70
CA PRO A 113 5.37 2.05 13.84
C PRO A 113 5.27 1.02 14.97
N LEU A 114 6.35 0.30 15.25
CA LEU A 114 6.40 -0.68 16.34
C LEU A 114 6.50 -0.01 17.70
N GLU A 115 7.27 1.07 17.80
CA GLU A 115 7.37 1.88 19.03
C GLU A 115 6.04 2.53 19.38
N LEU A 116 5.36 3.11 18.38
CA LEU A 116 4.02 3.68 18.54
C LEU A 116 2.97 2.63 18.93
N ASP A 117 3.23 1.36 18.64
CA ASP A 117 2.37 0.24 19.07
C ASP A 117 2.76 -0.33 20.44
N GLY A 118 3.77 0.22 21.10
CA GLY A 118 4.18 -0.12 22.45
C GLY A 118 5.33 -1.13 22.53
N ALA A 119 6.00 -1.45 21.43
CA ALA A 119 7.25 -2.23 21.49
C ALA A 119 8.34 -1.40 22.19
N SER A 120 9.20 -2.08 22.96
CA SER A 120 10.38 -1.40 23.50
C SER A 120 11.28 -0.92 22.36
N MET A 121 11.93 0.23 22.53
CA MET A 121 12.87 0.83 21.57
C MET A 121 13.88 -0.22 21.04
N ARG A 122 14.47 -1.01 21.95
CA ARG A 122 15.41 -2.07 21.59
C ARG A 122 14.79 -3.11 20.65
N ARG A 123 13.56 -3.58 20.95
CA ARG A 123 12.87 -4.58 20.13
C ARG A 123 12.48 -4.00 18.76
N ALA A 124 11.96 -2.78 18.74
CA ALA A 124 11.58 -2.08 17.51
C ALA A 124 12.81 -1.83 16.62
N HIS A 125 13.90 -1.37 17.21
CA HIS A 125 15.16 -1.13 16.50
C HIS A 125 15.75 -2.42 15.88
N LEU A 126 15.78 -3.53 16.61
CA LEU A 126 16.23 -4.82 16.08
C LEU A 126 15.36 -5.30 14.91
N ALA A 127 14.04 -5.15 15.03
CA ALA A 127 13.13 -5.48 13.93
C ALA A 127 13.32 -4.55 12.72
N GLY A 128 13.59 -3.26 12.96
CA GLY A 128 13.92 -2.30 11.92
C GLY A 128 15.21 -2.62 11.18
N LEU A 129 16.28 -3.01 11.91
CA LEU A 129 17.53 -3.47 11.31
C LEU A 129 17.31 -4.70 10.43
N ALA A 130 16.63 -5.72 10.94
CA ALA A 130 16.34 -6.93 10.16
C ALA A 130 15.55 -6.60 8.87
N ALA A 131 14.53 -5.72 8.96
CA ALA A 131 13.76 -5.31 7.79
C ALA A 131 14.60 -4.52 6.76
N LEU A 132 15.59 -3.75 7.20
CA LEU A 132 16.53 -3.08 6.30
C LEU A 132 17.55 -4.04 5.68
N ASP A 133 18.05 -4.99 6.45
CA ASP A 133 18.95 -6.05 5.95
C ASP A 133 18.30 -6.89 4.86
N ASP A 134 17.03 -7.28 5.03
CA ASP A 134 16.25 -8.00 4.04
C ASP A 134 16.11 -7.23 2.69
N LEU A 135 16.27 -5.90 2.73
CA LEU A 135 16.22 -5.01 1.56
C LEU A 135 17.60 -4.52 1.08
N GLY A 136 18.69 -5.07 1.64
CA GLY A 136 20.04 -4.70 1.29
C GLY A 136 20.45 -3.29 1.75
N LEU A 137 19.89 -2.82 2.88
CA LEU A 137 20.12 -1.48 3.44
C LEU A 137 20.76 -1.50 4.83
N GLY A 138 21.34 -2.62 5.26
CA GLY A 138 21.98 -2.73 6.58
C GLY A 138 23.02 -1.64 6.81
N ASP A 139 23.91 -1.41 5.84
CA ASP A 139 24.96 -0.36 5.90
C ASP A 139 24.39 1.07 5.90
N ALA A 140 23.16 1.25 5.43
CA ALA A 140 22.49 2.54 5.38
C ALA A 140 21.58 2.80 6.61
N ALA A 141 21.47 1.84 7.54
CA ALA A 141 20.53 1.90 8.65
C ALA A 141 20.64 3.15 9.52
N ARG A 142 21.84 3.69 9.67
CA ARG A 142 22.12 4.88 10.49
C ARG A 142 22.11 6.20 9.72
N ARG A 143 21.88 6.17 8.38
CA ARG A 143 21.82 7.38 7.56
C ARG A 143 20.47 8.06 7.72
N PHE A 144 20.48 9.39 7.64
CA PHE A 144 19.26 10.21 7.58
C PHE A 144 18.71 10.23 6.15
N PRO A 145 17.43 10.58 5.95
CA PRO A 145 16.77 10.57 4.64
C PRO A 145 17.47 11.42 3.56
N ASP A 146 18.12 12.52 3.93
CA ASP A 146 18.89 13.39 3.03
C ASP A 146 20.21 12.75 2.57
N GLN A 147 20.71 11.76 3.28
CA GLN A 147 21.93 11.00 2.95
C GLN A 147 21.64 9.74 2.13
N LEU A 148 20.37 9.49 1.79
CA LEU A 148 19.92 8.33 1.04
C LEU A 148 19.58 8.73 -0.41
N SER A 149 19.93 7.87 -1.37
CA SER A 149 19.45 7.98 -2.74
C SER A 149 17.91 7.81 -2.80
N GLY A 150 17.29 8.19 -3.91
CA GLY A 150 15.84 8.00 -4.12
C GLY A 150 15.41 6.55 -3.94
N GLY A 151 16.15 5.62 -4.54
CA GLY A 151 15.88 4.18 -4.40
C GLY A 151 16.08 3.64 -2.99
N GLU A 152 17.08 4.14 -2.24
CA GLU A 152 17.27 3.79 -0.82
C GLU A 152 16.11 4.32 0.02
N ARG A 153 15.70 5.59 -0.16
CA ARG A 153 14.52 6.15 0.54
C ARG A 153 13.27 5.34 0.29
N GLN A 154 13.04 4.91 -0.95
CA GLN A 154 11.90 4.08 -1.29
C GLN A 154 11.95 2.73 -0.58
N ARG A 155 13.10 2.04 -0.58
CA ARG A 155 13.24 0.78 0.16
C ARG A 155 13.04 0.96 1.66
N VAL A 156 13.52 2.06 2.25
CA VAL A 156 13.23 2.40 3.67
C VAL A 156 11.73 2.58 3.90
N ALA A 157 11.02 3.28 3.00
CA ALA A 157 9.57 3.45 3.10
C ALA A 157 8.81 2.12 3.00
N ILE A 158 9.27 1.19 2.15
CA ILE A 158 8.72 -0.17 2.05
C ILE A 158 9.01 -0.98 3.31
N ALA A 159 10.25 -0.93 3.83
CA ALA A 159 10.61 -1.59 5.09
C ALA A 159 9.70 -1.11 6.23
N ARG A 160 9.48 0.21 6.35
CA ARG A 160 8.56 0.79 7.34
C ARG A 160 7.12 0.31 7.15
N ALA A 161 6.68 0.18 5.91
CA ALA A 161 5.32 -0.27 5.60
C ALA A 161 5.11 -1.77 5.83
N THR A 162 6.19 -2.58 5.82
CA THR A 162 6.11 -4.03 5.94
C THR A 162 6.62 -4.57 7.27
N VAL A 163 7.26 -3.75 8.10
CA VAL A 163 7.78 -4.17 9.41
C VAL A 163 6.65 -4.64 10.34
N GLY A 164 6.89 -5.71 11.08
CA GLY A 164 5.91 -6.32 11.99
C GLY A 164 4.89 -7.21 11.28
N GLU A 165 3.70 -7.33 11.87
CA GLU A 165 2.65 -8.26 11.39
C GLU A 165 1.63 -7.54 10.47
N ARG A 166 2.11 -6.88 9.42
CA ARG A 166 1.24 -6.19 8.46
C ARG A 166 0.47 -7.20 7.62
N GLN A 167 -0.81 -6.91 7.40
CA GLN A 167 -1.72 -7.77 6.62
C GLN A 167 -2.21 -7.09 5.35
N LEU A 168 -2.16 -5.75 5.31
CA LEU A 168 -2.55 -4.93 4.17
C LEU A 168 -1.46 -3.90 3.87
N LEU A 169 -1.00 -3.87 2.62
CA LEU A 169 -0.10 -2.86 2.10
C LEU A 169 -0.84 -1.98 1.09
N LEU A 170 -0.78 -0.68 1.30
CA LEU A 170 -1.34 0.33 0.40
C LEU A 170 -0.19 1.16 -0.16
N ALA A 171 -0.06 1.23 -1.47
CA ALA A 171 1.02 1.93 -2.13
C ALA A 171 0.48 2.91 -3.18
N ASP A 172 0.76 4.19 -3.02
CA ASP A 172 0.38 5.26 -3.94
C ASP A 172 1.58 5.63 -4.80
N GLU A 173 1.55 5.28 -6.09
CA GLU A 173 2.62 5.50 -7.07
C GLU A 173 4.03 5.16 -6.51
N PRO A 174 4.24 3.92 -6.01
CA PRO A 174 5.43 3.59 -5.23
C PRO A 174 6.74 3.65 -6.03
N SER A 175 6.68 3.83 -7.33
CA SER A 175 7.83 3.97 -8.24
C SER A 175 7.90 5.34 -8.89
N GLY A 176 6.95 6.24 -8.65
CA GLY A 176 6.81 7.50 -9.38
C GLY A 176 8.01 8.46 -9.29
N ALA A 177 8.88 8.30 -8.28
CA ALA A 177 10.10 9.09 -8.11
C ALA A 177 11.39 8.34 -8.56
N LEU A 178 11.25 7.18 -9.23
CA LEU A 178 12.36 6.29 -9.56
C LEU A 178 12.47 6.08 -11.08
N ASP A 179 13.66 5.71 -11.54
CA ASP A 179 13.84 5.17 -12.88
C ASP A 179 13.19 3.76 -13.03
N SER A 180 13.04 3.30 -14.26
CA SER A 180 12.32 2.06 -14.57
C SER A 180 12.90 0.83 -13.86
N ALA A 181 14.24 0.72 -13.76
CA ALA A 181 14.90 -0.42 -13.14
C ALA A 181 14.65 -0.47 -11.61
N ASN A 182 14.66 0.68 -10.96
CA ASN A 182 14.32 0.79 -9.55
C ASN A 182 12.82 0.59 -9.29
N GLY A 183 11.96 1.01 -10.23
CA GLY A 183 10.51 0.78 -10.18
C GLY A 183 10.14 -0.70 -10.14
N GLU A 184 10.72 -1.53 -11.00
CA GLU A 184 10.53 -3.00 -10.98
C GLU A 184 11.02 -3.61 -9.66
N GLY A 185 12.15 -3.13 -9.12
CA GLY A 185 12.65 -3.56 -7.82
C GLY A 185 11.64 -3.36 -6.70
N VAL A 186 10.93 -2.22 -6.70
CA VAL A 186 9.85 -1.92 -5.75
C VAL A 186 8.69 -2.91 -5.88
N MET A 187 8.23 -3.18 -7.12
CA MET A 187 7.13 -4.12 -7.35
C MET A 187 7.49 -5.53 -6.92
N ARG A 188 8.74 -5.96 -7.16
CA ARG A 188 9.27 -7.24 -6.68
C ARG A 188 9.21 -7.36 -5.17
N LEU A 189 9.56 -6.31 -4.42
CA LEU A 189 9.48 -6.29 -2.96
C LEU A 189 8.04 -6.40 -2.46
N ILE A 190 7.10 -5.66 -3.09
CA ILE A 190 5.67 -5.73 -2.74
C ILE A 190 5.13 -7.13 -3.05
N HIS A 191 5.44 -7.68 -4.23
CA HIS A 191 5.03 -9.03 -4.63
C HIS A 191 5.57 -10.08 -3.65
N ALA A 192 6.85 -9.98 -3.26
CA ALA A 192 7.42 -10.88 -2.24
C ALA A 192 6.68 -10.80 -0.90
N ALA A 193 6.18 -9.62 -0.49
CA ALA A 193 5.35 -9.48 0.69
C ALA A 193 3.99 -10.19 0.51
N CYS A 194 3.38 -10.11 -0.70
CA CYS A 194 2.14 -10.82 -1.01
C CYS A 194 2.34 -12.34 -0.95
N LYS A 195 3.44 -12.87 -1.46
CA LYS A 195 3.78 -14.31 -1.34
C LYS A 195 3.89 -14.76 0.12
N ARG A 196 4.22 -13.87 1.05
CA ARG A 196 4.19 -14.15 2.50
C ARG A 196 2.81 -13.97 3.14
N GLY A 197 1.78 -13.63 2.35
CA GLY A 197 0.39 -13.53 2.78
C GLY A 197 -0.10 -12.11 3.09
N VAL A 198 0.66 -11.06 2.77
CA VAL A 198 0.20 -9.67 2.83
C VAL A 198 -0.73 -9.40 1.66
N ALA A 199 -1.88 -8.80 1.87
CA ALA A 199 -2.71 -8.25 0.78
C ALA A 199 -2.15 -6.90 0.34
N ALA A 200 -2.13 -6.58 -0.96
CA ALA A 200 -1.63 -5.30 -1.42
C ALA A 200 -2.60 -4.62 -2.41
N VAL A 201 -2.72 -3.29 -2.27
CA VAL A 201 -3.36 -2.42 -3.27
C VAL A 201 -2.32 -1.40 -3.72
N VAL A 202 -2.00 -1.41 -5.01
CA VAL A 202 -0.98 -0.54 -5.61
C VAL A 202 -1.65 0.36 -6.62
N VAL A 203 -1.60 1.67 -6.41
CA VAL A 203 -1.99 2.66 -7.40
C VAL A 203 -0.80 2.93 -8.31
N THR A 204 -0.99 2.80 -9.61
CA THR A 204 0.02 3.18 -10.60
C THR A 204 -0.64 3.57 -11.93
N HIS A 205 0.04 4.42 -12.69
CA HIS A 205 -0.33 4.73 -14.08
C HIS A 205 0.51 3.95 -15.08
N ASP A 206 1.53 3.21 -14.63
CA ASP A 206 2.43 2.40 -15.45
C ASP A 206 1.86 0.98 -15.63
N ALA A 207 1.54 0.62 -16.88
CA ALA A 207 0.99 -0.68 -17.22
C ALA A 207 2.00 -1.84 -17.02
N GLN A 208 3.30 -1.57 -17.19
CA GLN A 208 4.35 -2.56 -16.95
C GLN A 208 4.40 -2.93 -15.46
N LEU A 209 4.33 -1.92 -14.58
CA LEU A 209 4.30 -2.17 -13.14
C LEU A 209 2.98 -2.81 -12.69
N ALA A 210 1.85 -2.44 -13.31
CA ALA A 210 0.56 -3.07 -13.01
C ALA A 210 0.52 -4.55 -13.39
N SER A 211 1.36 -5.00 -14.35
CA SER A 211 1.44 -6.42 -14.74
C SER A 211 1.99 -7.37 -13.66
N TRP A 212 2.58 -6.82 -12.59
CA TRP A 212 3.00 -7.59 -11.42
C TRP A 212 1.83 -7.99 -10.50
N ALA A 213 0.67 -7.35 -10.67
CA ALA A 213 -0.49 -7.62 -9.82
C ALA A 213 -1.27 -8.86 -10.30
N ASP A 214 -1.91 -9.56 -9.37
CA ASP A 214 -2.80 -10.69 -9.68
C ASP A 214 -4.07 -10.22 -10.41
N ARG A 215 -4.45 -8.94 -10.23
CA ARG A 215 -5.62 -8.33 -10.84
C ARG A 215 -5.43 -6.84 -11.02
N VAL A 216 -5.92 -6.31 -12.13
CA VAL A 216 -5.94 -4.87 -12.43
C VAL A 216 -7.36 -4.35 -12.39
N ILE A 217 -7.56 -3.23 -11.73
CA ILE A 217 -8.82 -2.50 -11.64
C ILE A 217 -8.63 -1.15 -12.32
N PHE A 218 -9.53 -0.80 -13.23
CA PHE A 218 -9.54 0.50 -13.89
C PHE A 218 -10.57 1.42 -13.23
N LEU A 219 -10.09 2.54 -12.69
CA LEU A 219 -10.93 3.60 -12.11
C LEU A 219 -11.05 4.77 -13.10
N ARG A 220 -12.27 5.15 -13.43
CA ARG A 220 -12.56 6.28 -14.31
C ARG A 220 -13.74 7.07 -13.76
N ASP A 221 -13.58 8.39 -13.64
CA ASP A 221 -14.61 9.32 -13.15
C ASP A 221 -15.25 8.87 -11.81
N GLY A 222 -14.40 8.34 -10.91
CA GLY A 222 -14.80 7.85 -9.60
C GLY A 222 -15.53 6.50 -9.61
N ARG A 223 -15.61 5.78 -10.72
CA ARG A 223 -16.28 4.49 -10.87
C ARG A 223 -15.31 3.39 -11.31
N LEU A 224 -15.61 2.16 -10.95
CA LEU A 224 -14.95 1.01 -11.56
C LEU A 224 -15.42 0.90 -13.03
N ALA A 225 -14.47 1.03 -13.95
CA ALA A 225 -14.74 0.93 -15.39
C ALA A 225 -14.58 -0.51 -15.89
N ASP A 226 -13.57 -1.22 -15.38
CA ASP A 226 -13.28 -2.61 -15.76
C ASP A 226 -12.48 -3.32 -14.67
N GLN A 227 -12.50 -4.66 -14.65
CA GLN A 227 -11.67 -5.52 -13.82
C GLN A 227 -11.18 -6.68 -14.67
N THR A 228 -9.89 -6.76 -14.90
CA THR A 228 -9.27 -7.86 -15.62
C THR A 228 -8.31 -8.61 -14.70
N ALA A 229 -8.26 -9.95 -14.85
CA ALA A 229 -7.11 -10.70 -14.36
C ALA A 229 -5.87 -10.12 -15.06
N ALA A 230 -4.79 -9.87 -14.33
CA ALA A 230 -3.56 -9.43 -14.97
C ALA A 230 -3.13 -10.46 -16.00
N PRO A 231 -2.58 -10.06 -17.15
CA PRO A 231 -1.87 -10.98 -18.02
C PRO A 231 -0.79 -11.67 -17.17
N ALA A 232 -0.54 -12.94 -17.41
CA ALA A 232 0.48 -13.72 -16.71
C ALA A 232 1.75 -12.89 -16.54
N GLY A 233 2.23 -12.74 -15.30
CA GLY A 233 3.29 -11.79 -14.95
C GLY A 233 4.56 -11.96 -15.77
N PRO A 234 5.49 -11.01 -15.75
CA PRO A 234 6.71 -11.05 -16.57
C PRO A 234 7.53 -12.33 -16.39
N GLU A 235 7.37 -13.03 -15.28
CA GLU A 235 8.00 -14.36 -15.06
C GLU A 235 7.45 -15.43 -16.02
N SER A 236 6.21 -15.34 -16.49
CA SER A 236 5.63 -16.29 -17.45
C SER A 236 6.15 -16.12 -18.87
N LEU A 237 6.78 -14.99 -19.18
CA LEU A 237 7.44 -14.75 -20.46
C LEU A 237 8.84 -15.40 -20.54
N LEU A 238 9.36 -15.90 -19.41
CA LEU A 238 10.66 -16.58 -19.31
C LEU A 238 10.54 -18.11 -19.37
N GLU A 239 9.32 -18.65 -19.28
CA GLU A 239 9.08 -20.08 -19.50
C GLU A 239 8.95 -20.35 -21.00
N THR A 240 10.06 -20.65 -21.66
CA THR A 240 10.06 -21.21 -23.03
C THR A 240 9.41 -22.59 -22.98
N PRO A 241 8.41 -22.89 -23.82
CA PRO A 241 7.87 -24.23 -23.91
C PRO A 241 8.94 -25.16 -24.50
N SER A 242 9.20 -26.24 -23.78
CA SER A 242 10.06 -27.36 -24.22
C SER A 242 9.41 -28.15 -25.34
#